data_c2d771398b3c0b55b859cf2c5144d46b
#
_entry.id   c2d771398b3c0b55b859cf2c5144d46b
#
_cell.length_a   1.000
_cell.length_b   1.000
_cell.length_c   1.000
_cell.angle_alpha   90.00
_cell.angle_beta   90.00
_cell.angle_gamma   90.00
#
_symmetry.space_group_name_H-M   'P 1'
#
loop_
_entity.id
_entity.type
_entity.pdbx_description
1 polymer ?
#
loop_
_entity_poly.entity_id
_entity_poly.type
_entity_poly.pdbx_seq_one_letter_code
_entity_poly.pdbx_strand_id
1 'polypeptide(L)'
;MNPQGQILLAAVLAGLVAIAVTVSIEKFGGLIGGILGTIPTTIVPAAAFMWLAEPDDSAFQAAMGMVPVGMLLNAIFLWLWRVVPSQVPDWTFSKRLAAITSINLSVWFAGAAISVTLFPPQDSMRIGVAAFGLGLLLGLWITLEHRHAPRGHNKVGPLALAMRGVAAATAIGLAVWLSQLGSPLLAGMASVFPAIFLTSMVALWIAQGEEVPGGAVGPMMLGAMSVSFYALLAAYTLPEYGVVLGTAITWVGSICAISVPAVFWLRYRANRRFEAGNPAP
;
A
#
# COMPACT_ATOMS: atom_id res chain seq x y z
N MET A 1 -6.32 -25.18 -12.46
CA MET A 1 -5.76 -24.16 -13.38
C MET A 1 -4.27 -24.38 -13.46
N ASN A 2 -3.63 -24.23 -14.62
CA ASN A 2 -2.19 -24.39 -14.72
C ASN A 2 -1.47 -23.20 -14.02
N PRO A 3 -0.19 -23.36 -13.59
CA PRO A 3 0.55 -22.33 -12.87
C PRO A 3 0.60 -20.97 -13.61
N GLN A 4 0.84 -21.00 -14.93
CA GLN A 4 0.89 -19.77 -15.74
C GLN A 4 -0.47 -19.06 -15.80
N GLY A 5 -1.57 -19.83 -15.85
CA GLY A 5 -2.92 -19.28 -15.83
C GLY A 5 -3.25 -18.58 -14.50
N GLN A 6 -2.73 -19.10 -13.37
CA GLN A 6 -2.88 -18.46 -12.06
C GLN A 6 -2.16 -17.11 -12.00
N ILE A 7 -0.91 -17.05 -12.47
CA ILE A 7 -0.12 -15.81 -12.54
C ILE A 7 -0.84 -14.77 -13.40
N LEU A 8 -1.27 -15.15 -14.61
CA LEU A 8 -1.92 -14.22 -15.53
C LEU A 8 -3.25 -13.70 -14.97
N LEU A 9 -4.07 -14.59 -14.40
CA LEU A 9 -5.36 -14.19 -13.82
C LEU A 9 -5.18 -13.28 -12.61
N ALA A 10 -4.23 -13.60 -11.72
CA ALA A 10 -3.89 -12.75 -10.58
C ALA A 10 -3.45 -11.35 -11.02
N ALA A 11 -2.56 -11.28 -12.02
CA ALA A 11 -2.06 -10.02 -12.58
C ALA A 11 -3.19 -9.18 -13.20
N VAL A 12 -4.02 -9.78 -14.04
CA VAL A 12 -5.14 -9.11 -14.69
C VAL A 12 -6.15 -8.58 -13.66
N LEU A 13 -6.53 -9.41 -12.70
CA LEU A 13 -7.47 -9.00 -11.64
C LEU A 13 -6.91 -7.85 -10.80
N ALA A 14 -5.63 -7.93 -10.40
CA ALA A 14 -4.99 -6.86 -9.65
C ALA A 14 -4.93 -5.54 -10.43
N GLY A 15 -4.60 -5.59 -11.70
CA GLY A 15 -4.58 -4.42 -12.58
C GLY A 15 -5.97 -3.78 -12.73
N LEU A 16 -7.00 -4.59 -12.97
CA LEU A 16 -8.38 -4.13 -13.08
C LEU A 16 -8.88 -3.53 -11.76
N VAL A 17 -8.59 -4.18 -10.63
CA VAL A 17 -8.93 -3.66 -9.29
C VAL A 17 -8.26 -2.32 -9.04
N ALA A 18 -6.96 -2.18 -9.35
CA ALA A 18 -6.23 -0.92 -9.16
C ALA A 18 -6.83 0.23 -9.98
N ILE A 19 -7.23 -0.03 -11.22
CA ILE A 19 -7.91 0.95 -12.08
C ILE A 19 -9.31 1.27 -11.53
N ALA A 20 -10.12 0.25 -11.23
CA ALA A 20 -11.49 0.43 -10.76
C ALA A 20 -11.56 1.23 -9.45
N VAL A 21 -10.67 0.94 -8.49
CA VAL A 21 -10.58 1.69 -7.23
C VAL A 21 -10.21 3.15 -7.49
N THR A 22 -9.24 3.40 -8.38
CA THR A 22 -8.84 4.77 -8.71
C THR A 22 -9.99 5.57 -9.33
N VAL A 23 -10.68 4.99 -10.32
CA VAL A 23 -11.85 5.61 -10.95
C VAL A 23 -12.97 5.86 -9.92
N SER A 24 -13.17 4.93 -8.99
CA SER A 24 -14.17 5.07 -7.94
C SER A 24 -13.82 6.21 -6.97
N ILE A 25 -12.56 6.33 -6.57
CA ILE A 25 -12.08 7.43 -5.72
C ILE A 25 -12.32 8.78 -6.41
N GLU A 26 -12.03 8.88 -7.70
CA GLU A 26 -12.27 10.10 -8.47
C GLU A 26 -13.76 10.42 -8.64
N LYS A 27 -14.56 9.40 -8.93
CA LYS A 27 -16.00 9.58 -9.17
C LYS A 27 -16.77 10.00 -7.92
N PHE A 28 -16.47 9.38 -6.79
CA PHE A 28 -17.18 9.59 -5.53
C PHE A 28 -16.55 10.67 -4.66
N GLY A 29 -15.27 11.01 -4.88
CA GLY A 29 -14.55 12.12 -4.26
C GLY A 29 -14.73 12.24 -2.73
N GLY A 30 -14.17 13.29 -2.17
CA GLY A 30 -14.44 13.68 -0.77
C GLY A 30 -14.32 12.53 0.24
N LEU A 31 -15.40 12.36 1.03
CA LEU A 31 -15.47 11.37 2.10
C LEU A 31 -15.40 9.92 1.59
N ILE A 32 -16.23 9.61 0.59
CA ILE A 32 -16.36 8.24 0.06
C ILE A 32 -15.05 7.85 -0.62
N GLY A 33 -14.47 8.74 -1.42
CA GLY A 33 -13.15 8.52 -2.03
C GLY A 33 -12.05 8.29 -0.99
N GLY A 34 -12.04 9.05 0.11
CA GLY A 34 -11.12 8.85 1.22
C GLY A 34 -11.26 7.47 1.86
N ILE A 35 -12.49 7.01 2.11
CA ILE A 35 -12.76 5.66 2.63
C ILE A 35 -12.29 4.58 1.64
N LEU A 36 -12.64 4.72 0.36
CA LEU A 36 -12.24 3.76 -0.68
C LEU A 36 -10.71 3.65 -0.79
N GLY A 37 -9.98 4.75 -0.61
CA GLY A 37 -8.51 4.76 -0.63
C GLY A 37 -7.85 4.00 0.53
N THR A 38 -8.58 3.71 1.62
CA THR A 38 -8.07 2.95 2.77
C THR A 38 -8.44 1.46 2.72
N ILE A 39 -9.26 1.03 1.74
CA ILE A 39 -9.70 -0.36 1.61
C ILE A 39 -8.59 -1.21 1.00
N PRO A 40 -8.24 -2.37 1.59
CA PRO A 40 -7.19 -3.25 1.09
C PRO A 40 -7.68 -4.07 -0.11
N THR A 41 -7.71 -3.49 -1.29
CA THR A 41 -8.29 -4.11 -2.49
C THR A 41 -7.27 -4.88 -3.31
N THR A 42 -6.05 -4.38 -3.46
CA THR A 42 -5.02 -4.98 -4.33
C THR A 42 -4.36 -6.21 -3.72
N ILE A 43 -4.33 -6.31 -2.40
CA ILE A 43 -3.79 -7.49 -1.70
C ILE A 43 -4.72 -8.71 -1.82
N VAL A 44 -6.02 -8.49 -2.08
CA VAL A 44 -7.01 -9.58 -2.17
C VAL A 44 -6.64 -10.60 -3.25
N PRO A 45 -6.47 -10.23 -4.52
CA PRO A 45 -6.05 -11.21 -5.54
C PRO A 45 -4.66 -11.77 -5.27
N ALA A 46 -3.72 -10.99 -4.70
CA ALA A 46 -2.41 -11.49 -4.35
C ALA A 46 -2.50 -12.64 -3.33
N ALA A 47 -3.14 -12.41 -2.18
CA ALA A 47 -3.27 -13.42 -1.13
C ALA A 47 -4.04 -14.66 -1.63
N ALA A 48 -5.16 -14.46 -2.36
CA ALA A 48 -5.95 -15.56 -2.88
C ALA A 48 -5.15 -16.47 -3.83
N PHE A 49 -4.41 -15.89 -4.78
CA PHE A 49 -3.63 -16.68 -5.74
C PHE A 49 -2.33 -17.21 -5.17
N MET A 50 -1.70 -16.54 -4.21
CA MET A 50 -0.56 -17.09 -3.47
C MET A 50 -0.99 -18.32 -2.68
N TRP A 51 -2.12 -18.27 -1.97
CA TRP A 51 -2.64 -19.44 -1.25
C TRP A 51 -3.01 -20.60 -2.19
N LEU A 52 -3.59 -20.31 -3.36
CA LEU A 52 -3.91 -21.33 -4.36
C LEU A 52 -2.66 -21.91 -5.05
N ALA A 53 -1.57 -21.16 -5.10
CA ALA A 53 -0.30 -21.57 -5.71
C ALA A 53 0.54 -22.43 -4.75
N GLU A 54 0.41 -22.21 -3.46
CA GLU A 54 1.16 -22.87 -2.39
C GLU A 54 0.22 -23.75 -1.56
N PRO A 55 0.28 -25.08 -1.69
CA PRO A 55 -0.53 -25.96 -0.84
C PRO A 55 -0.02 -26.05 0.62
N ASP A 56 1.15 -25.48 0.92
CA ASP A 56 1.73 -25.47 2.26
C ASP A 56 1.34 -24.19 3.03
N ASP A 57 0.52 -24.38 4.07
CA ASP A 57 0.06 -23.28 4.94
C ASP A 57 1.22 -22.52 5.58
N SER A 58 2.34 -23.17 5.88
CA SER A 58 3.49 -22.51 6.50
C SER A 58 4.18 -21.54 5.54
N ALA A 59 4.30 -21.89 4.27
CA ALA A 59 4.84 -21.01 3.23
C ALA A 59 3.90 -19.82 2.97
N PHE A 60 2.59 -20.07 2.91
CA PHE A 60 1.61 -19.00 2.79
C PHE A 60 1.64 -18.05 3.99
N GLN A 61 1.71 -18.58 5.22
CA GLN A 61 1.85 -17.76 6.43
C GLN A 61 3.14 -16.94 6.41
N ALA A 62 4.25 -17.53 5.96
CA ALA A 62 5.51 -16.81 5.82
C ALA A 62 5.41 -15.65 4.82
N ALA A 63 4.75 -15.86 3.68
CA ALA A 63 4.50 -14.81 2.71
C ALA A 63 3.61 -13.70 3.28
N MET A 64 2.50 -14.06 3.94
CA MET A 64 1.58 -13.08 4.55
C MET A 64 2.23 -12.31 5.71
N GLY A 65 3.11 -12.94 6.48
CA GLY A 65 3.90 -12.28 7.52
C GLY A 65 4.88 -11.22 6.98
N MET A 66 5.37 -11.38 5.75
CA MET A 66 6.25 -10.38 5.10
C MET A 66 5.50 -9.17 4.54
N VAL A 67 4.21 -9.28 4.27
CA VAL A 67 3.40 -8.17 3.78
C VAL A 67 3.44 -6.96 4.73
N PRO A 68 3.23 -7.07 6.05
CA PRO A 68 3.36 -5.93 6.95
C PRO A 68 4.75 -5.30 6.99
N VAL A 69 5.81 -6.09 6.79
CA VAL A 69 7.18 -5.58 6.67
C VAL A 69 7.31 -4.70 5.43
N GLY A 70 6.84 -5.17 4.28
CA GLY A 70 6.80 -4.39 3.05
C GLY A 70 5.91 -3.14 3.17
N MET A 71 4.79 -3.22 3.93
CA MET A 71 3.94 -2.07 4.20
C MET A 71 4.59 -1.05 5.15
N LEU A 72 5.42 -1.48 6.10
CA LEU A 72 6.25 -0.58 6.88
C LEU A 72 7.29 0.13 6.00
N LEU A 73 7.92 -0.59 5.07
CA LEU A 73 8.80 0.02 4.06
C LEU A 73 8.03 1.01 3.17
N ASN A 74 6.77 0.72 2.83
CA ASN A 74 5.90 1.65 2.11
C ASN A 74 5.56 2.90 2.94
N ALA A 75 5.38 2.75 4.24
CA ALA A 75 5.21 3.91 5.13
C ALA A 75 6.48 4.78 5.15
N ILE A 76 7.67 4.17 5.22
CA ILE A 76 8.96 4.88 5.12
C ILE A 76 9.10 5.54 3.75
N PHE A 77 8.78 4.82 2.67
CA PHE A 77 8.77 5.33 1.30
C PHE A 77 7.89 6.59 1.17
N LEU A 78 6.67 6.57 1.71
CA LEU A 78 5.78 7.73 1.73
C LEU A 78 6.34 8.87 2.58
N TRP A 79 6.90 8.58 3.75
CA TRP A 79 7.51 9.59 4.61
C TRP A 79 8.69 10.31 3.93
N LEU A 80 9.49 9.59 3.16
CA LEU A 80 10.60 10.16 2.41
C LEU A 80 10.13 11.18 1.35
N TRP A 81 8.95 11.04 0.75
CA TRP A 81 8.37 12.07 -0.11
C TRP A 81 8.09 13.39 0.61
N ARG A 82 8.02 13.36 1.93
CA ARG A 82 7.84 14.55 2.77
C ARG A 82 9.17 15.19 3.20
N VAL A 83 10.23 14.38 3.34
CA VAL A 83 11.51 14.80 3.91
C VAL A 83 12.58 15.04 2.87
N VAL A 84 12.72 14.15 1.89
CA VAL A 84 13.78 14.21 0.88
C VAL A 84 13.74 15.47 0.01
N PRO A 85 12.57 16.02 -0.38
CA PRO A 85 12.53 17.23 -1.21
C PRO A 85 13.30 18.40 -0.61
N SER A 86 13.30 18.58 0.70
CA SER A 86 14.05 19.65 1.37
C SER A 86 15.57 19.43 1.41
N GLN A 87 16.02 18.22 1.11
CA GLN A 87 17.43 17.84 1.12
C GLN A 87 18.06 17.84 -0.28
N VAL A 88 17.23 17.88 -1.33
CA VAL A 88 17.68 17.86 -2.72
C VAL A 88 17.87 19.30 -3.20
N PRO A 89 18.99 19.64 -3.88
CA PRO A 89 19.23 20.98 -4.43
C PRO A 89 18.11 21.44 -5.38
N ASP A 90 18.03 22.74 -5.60
CA ASP A 90 17.08 23.37 -6.55
C ASP A 90 17.43 23.09 -8.01
N TRP A 91 17.31 21.83 -8.38
CA TRP A 91 17.45 21.37 -9.76
C TRP A 91 16.18 21.64 -10.56
N THR A 92 16.25 21.39 -11.86
CA THR A 92 15.04 21.41 -12.70
C THR A 92 14.02 20.41 -12.20
N PHE A 93 12.74 20.72 -12.39
CA PHE A 93 11.59 19.89 -11.96
C PHE A 93 11.78 18.38 -12.21
N SER A 94 12.15 18.02 -13.46
CA SER A 94 12.33 16.63 -13.84
C SER A 94 13.50 15.95 -13.12
N LYS A 95 14.61 16.67 -12.90
CA LYS A 95 15.77 16.13 -12.18
C LYS A 95 15.46 15.92 -10.71
N ARG A 96 14.75 16.86 -10.07
CA ARG A 96 14.30 16.71 -8.67
C ARG A 96 13.38 15.50 -8.52
N LEU A 97 12.35 15.41 -9.38
CA LEU A 97 11.39 14.29 -9.34
C LEU A 97 12.11 12.94 -9.54
N ALA A 98 13.03 12.87 -10.51
CA ALA A 98 13.80 11.65 -10.77
C ALA A 98 14.70 11.28 -9.57
N ALA A 99 15.40 12.25 -8.98
CA ALA A 99 16.27 12.01 -7.82
C ALA A 99 15.48 11.51 -6.61
N ILE A 100 14.37 12.19 -6.26
CA ILE A 100 13.53 11.80 -5.12
C ILE A 100 12.92 10.41 -5.34
N THR A 101 12.44 10.14 -6.55
CA THR A 101 11.90 8.81 -6.91
C THR A 101 12.97 7.74 -6.77
N SER A 102 14.18 7.99 -7.28
CA SER A 102 15.29 7.04 -7.22
C SER A 102 15.75 6.78 -5.79
N ILE A 103 15.87 7.82 -4.95
CA ILE A 103 16.22 7.66 -3.53
C ILE A 103 15.19 6.82 -2.81
N ASN A 104 13.90 7.13 -2.99
CA ASN A 104 12.80 6.42 -2.33
C ASN A 104 12.74 4.94 -2.72
N LEU A 105 12.88 4.65 -4.03
CA LEU A 105 12.94 3.27 -4.52
C LEU A 105 14.17 2.53 -4.01
N SER A 106 15.36 3.19 -4.00
CA SER A 106 16.59 2.58 -3.49
C SER A 106 16.47 2.20 -2.03
N VAL A 107 15.89 3.07 -1.19
CA VAL A 107 15.63 2.77 0.23
C VAL A 107 14.67 1.60 0.37
N TRP A 108 13.59 1.58 -0.42
CA TRP A 108 12.63 0.50 -0.40
C TRP A 108 13.26 -0.85 -0.80
N PHE A 109 14.00 -0.89 -1.91
CA PHE A 109 14.67 -2.11 -2.38
C PHE A 109 15.75 -2.60 -1.40
N ALA A 110 16.53 -1.67 -0.83
CA ALA A 110 17.53 -2.04 0.19
C ALA A 110 16.85 -2.62 1.44
N GLY A 111 15.78 -1.99 1.93
CA GLY A 111 15.01 -2.51 3.05
C GLY A 111 14.36 -3.86 2.76
N ALA A 112 13.81 -4.05 1.56
CA ALA A 112 13.25 -5.31 1.12
C ALA A 112 14.30 -6.42 1.04
N ALA A 113 15.46 -6.14 0.43
CA ALA A 113 16.58 -7.09 0.35
C ALA A 113 17.10 -7.49 1.75
N ILE A 114 17.32 -6.51 2.63
CA ILE A 114 17.72 -6.76 4.02
C ILE A 114 16.68 -7.64 4.73
N SER A 115 15.39 -7.32 4.61
CA SER A 115 14.33 -8.07 5.27
C SER A 115 14.26 -9.53 4.81
N VAL A 116 14.33 -9.76 3.49
CA VAL A 116 14.26 -11.11 2.93
C VAL A 116 15.50 -11.95 3.26
N THR A 117 16.67 -11.31 3.40
CA THR A 117 17.93 -12.03 3.71
C THR A 117 18.12 -12.28 5.19
N LEU A 118 17.64 -11.41 6.06
CA LEU A 118 17.88 -11.51 7.51
C LEU A 118 16.75 -12.18 8.28
N PHE A 119 15.51 -12.12 7.79
CA PHE A 119 14.38 -12.66 8.53
C PHE A 119 14.15 -14.14 8.19
N PRO A 120 14.14 -15.02 9.19
CA PRO A 120 13.82 -16.42 8.97
C PRO A 120 12.32 -16.60 8.69
N PRO A 121 11.94 -17.46 7.74
CA PRO A 121 10.54 -17.67 7.36
C PRO A 121 9.61 -18.02 8.53
N GLN A 122 10.09 -18.83 9.49
CA GLN A 122 9.33 -19.25 10.66
C GLN A 122 8.97 -18.12 11.63
N ASP A 123 9.70 -17.00 11.61
CA ASP A 123 9.45 -15.84 12.46
C ASP A 123 8.70 -14.71 11.74
N SER A 124 8.41 -14.88 10.44
CA SER A 124 7.83 -13.84 9.59
C SER A 124 6.51 -13.28 10.14
N MET A 125 5.65 -14.14 10.72
CA MET A 125 4.39 -13.69 11.34
C MET A 125 4.62 -12.81 12.57
N ARG A 126 5.57 -13.15 13.46
CA ARG A 126 5.92 -12.33 14.63
C ARG A 126 6.51 -11.00 14.23
N ILE A 127 7.44 -11.04 13.26
CA ILE A 127 8.06 -9.85 12.67
C ILE A 127 7.00 -8.99 11.98
N GLY A 128 6.08 -9.61 11.25
CA GLY A 128 4.96 -8.94 10.60
C GLY A 128 4.03 -8.22 11.57
N VAL A 129 3.68 -8.84 12.69
CA VAL A 129 2.88 -8.20 13.75
C VAL A 129 3.64 -6.98 14.33
N ALA A 130 4.93 -7.10 14.59
CA ALA A 130 5.75 -5.99 15.05
C ALA A 130 5.82 -4.86 14.01
N ALA A 131 6.04 -5.21 12.73
CA ALA A 131 6.06 -4.25 11.62
C ALA A 131 4.72 -3.54 11.44
N PHE A 132 3.59 -4.26 11.57
CA PHE A 132 2.26 -3.67 11.57
C PHE A 132 2.09 -2.65 12.70
N GLY A 133 2.47 -3.01 13.94
CA GLY A 133 2.40 -2.12 15.09
C GLY A 133 3.24 -0.85 14.90
N LEU A 134 4.49 -1.00 14.42
CA LEU A 134 5.36 0.13 14.10
C LEU A 134 4.80 1.01 12.98
N GLY A 135 4.27 0.41 11.91
CA GLY A 135 3.64 1.13 10.80
C GLY A 135 2.40 1.91 11.24
N LEU A 136 1.58 1.32 12.11
CA LEU A 136 0.42 1.99 12.69
C LEU A 136 0.82 3.17 13.56
N LEU A 137 1.80 3.01 14.44
CA LEU A 137 2.34 4.08 15.28
C LEU A 137 2.93 5.21 14.43
N LEU A 138 3.69 4.88 13.40
CA LEU A 138 4.27 5.87 12.48
C LEU A 138 3.17 6.62 11.72
N GLY A 139 2.14 5.91 11.23
CA GLY A 139 0.99 6.53 10.55
C GLY A 139 0.20 7.46 11.49
N LEU A 140 -0.05 7.05 12.72
CA LEU A 140 -0.67 7.90 13.74
C LEU A 140 0.19 9.13 14.05
N TRP A 141 1.48 8.94 14.28
CA TRP A 141 2.41 10.05 14.57
C TRP A 141 2.45 11.08 13.45
N ILE A 142 2.60 10.65 12.19
CA ILE A 142 2.65 11.56 11.04
C ILE A 142 1.33 12.33 10.87
N THR A 143 0.19 11.72 11.21
CA THR A 143 -1.12 12.38 11.14
C THR A 143 -1.36 13.38 12.29
N LEU A 144 -0.55 13.38 13.34
CA LEU A 144 -0.56 14.45 14.37
C LEU A 144 -0.12 15.79 13.76
N GLU A 145 0.85 15.79 12.87
CA GLU A 145 1.28 16.94 12.09
C GLU A 145 0.53 17.01 10.75
N HIS A 146 -0.70 17.51 10.79
CA HIS A 146 -1.47 17.66 9.56
C HIS A 146 -0.83 18.74 8.67
N ARG A 147 -0.34 18.36 7.49
CA ARG A 147 -0.04 19.30 6.41
C ARG A 147 -1.26 19.36 5.49
N HIS A 148 -1.67 20.58 5.16
CA HIS A 148 -2.78 20.78 4.25
C HIS A 148 -2.41 20.22 2.88
N ALA A 149 -3.24 19.34 2.33
CA ALA A 149 -3.16 18.96 0.92
C ALA A 149 -4.21 19.80 0.18
N PRO A 150 -3.80 20.74 -0.67
CA PRO A 150 -4.75 21.44 -1.53
C PRO A 150 -5.57 20.40 -2.30
N ARG A 151 -6.87 20.65 -2.46
CA ARG A 151 -7.73 19.76 -3.26
C ARG A 151 -7.24 19.80 -4.70
N GLY A 152 -6.85 18.65 -5.23
CA GLY A 152 -6.46 18.52 -6.61
C GLY A 152 -7.61 18.86 -7.55
N HIS A 153 -7.38 19.76 -8.47
CA HIS A 153 -8.35 20.14 -9.49
C HIS A 153 -8.27 19.27 -10.74
N ASN A 154 -7.20 18.49 -10.90
CA ASN A 154 -6.94 17.72 -12.10
C ASN A 154 -7.32 16.24 -11.92
N LYS A 155 -8.09 15.71 -12.87
CA LYS A 155 -8.40 14.27 -12.95
C LYS A 155 -7.14 13.48 -13.33
N VAL A 156 -7.03 12.26 -12.84
CA VAL A 156 -5.96 11.33 -13.25
C VAL A 156 -6.14 11.02 -14.73
N GLY A 157 -5.14 11.33 -15.53
CA GLY A 157 -5.19 11.07 -16.98
C GLY A 157 -5.23 9.55 -17.30
N PRO A 158 -5.73 9.17 -18.48
CA PRO A 158 -5.84 7.74 -18.85
C PRO A 158 -4.51 7.02 -18.87
N LEU A 159 -3.41 7.71 -19.19
CA LEU A 159 -2.06 7.13 -19.14
C LEU A 159 -1.65 6.77 -17.70
N ALA A 160 -1.92 7.64 -16.73
CA ALA A 160 -1.60 7.36 -15.33
C ALA A 160 -2.44 6.20 -14.77
N LEU A 161 -3.71 6.08 -15.17
CA LEU A 161 -4.56 4.93 -14.86
C LEU A 161 -3.99 3.64 -15.46
N ALA A 162 -3.61 3.66 -16.74
CA ALA A 162 -3.00 2.50 -17.40
C ALA A 162 -1.69 2.08 -16.72
N MET A 163 -0.79 3.03 -16.45
CA MET A 163 0.47 2.76 -15.75
C MET A 163 0.24 2.17 -14.36
N ARG A 164 -0.73 2.65 -13.62
CA ARG A 164 -1.10 2.11 -12.30
C ARG A 164 -1.61 0.68 -12.40
N GLY A 165 -2.48 0.40 -13.38
CA GLY A 165 -2.98 -0.96 -13.64
C GLY A 165 -1.86 -1.92 -14.03
N VAL A 166 -0.98 -1.53 -14.95
CA VAL A 166 0.18 -2.33 -15.38
C VAL A 166 1.14 -2.57 -14.22
N ALA A 167 1.47 -1.54 -13.45
CA ALA A 167 2.37 -1.67 -12.30
C ALA A 167 1.81 -2.61 -11.22
N ALA A 168 0.51 -2.52 -10.91
CA ALA A 168 -0.15 -3.44 -9.99
C ALA A 168 -0.18 -4.88 -10.54
N ALA A 169 -0.53 -5.05 -11.82
CA ALA A 169 -0.54 -6.35 -12.49
C ALA A 169 0.84 -7.01 -12.45
N THR A 170 1.89 -6.25 -12.75
CA THR A 170 3.28 -6.76 -12.74
C THR A 170 3.70 -7.16 -11.32
N ALA A 171 3.43 -6.35 -10.32
CA ALA A 171 3.80 -6.64 -8.93
C ALA A 171 3.11 -7.91 -8.41
N ILE A 172 1.80 -8.05 -8.64
CA ILE A 172 1.03 -9.21 -8.17
C ILE A 172 1.36 -10.46 -8.99
N GLY A 173 1.51 -10.33 -10.32
CA GLY A 173 1.96 -11.46 -11.16
C GLY A 173 3.32 -11.99 -10.71
N LEU A 174 4.27 -11.10 -10.40
CA LEU A 174 5.58 -11.45 -9.85
C LEU A 174 5.46 -12.12 -8.47
N ALA A 175 4.60 -11.62 -7.59
CA ALA A 175 4.38 -12.19 -6.27
C ALA A 175 3.88 -13.65 -6.36
N VAL A 176 2.88 -13.92 -7.21
CA VAL A 176 2.35 -15.27 -7.42
C VAL A 176 3.39 -16.19 -8.07
N TRP A 177 4.17 -15.68 -9.02
CA TRP A 177 5.26 -16.43 -9.63
C TRP A 177 6.35 -16.81 -8.61
N LEU A 178 6.77 -15.87 -7.75
CA LEU A 178 7.76 -16.12 -6.69
C LEU A 178 7.23 -17.13 -5.66
N SER A 179 5.93 -17.10 -5.36
CA SER A 179 5.28 -18.10 -4.52
C SER A 179 5.39 -19.49 -5.14
N GLN A 180 5.07 -19.62 -6.43
CA GLN A 180 5.22 -20.90 -7.16
C GLN A 180 6.66 -21.42 -7.22
N LEU A 181 7.66 -20.55 -7.08
CA LEU A 181 9.08 -20.92 -6.99
C LEU A 181 9.52 -21.33 -5.57
N GLY A 182 8.60 -21.37 -4.60
CA GLY A 182 8.91 -21.66 -3.20
C GLY A 182 9.71 -20.55 -2.51
N SER A 183 9.47 -19.29 -2.88
CA SER A 183 10.13 -18.12 -2.29
C SER A 183 9.12 -17.23 -1.55
N PRO A 184 8.54 -17.71 -0.43
CA PRO A 184 7.41 -17.06 0.24
C PRO A 184 7.73 -15.63 0.73
N LEU A 185 8.92 -15.38 1.27
CA LEU A 185 9.30 -14.04 1.75
C LEU A 185 9.39 -13.05 0.59
N LEU A 186 9.96 -13.46 -0.55
CA LEU A 186 10.01 -12.63 -1.76
C LEU A 186 8.61 -12.39 -2.33
N ALA A 187 7.75 -13.41 -2.32
CA ALA A 187 6.36 -13.31 -2.77
C ALA A 187 5.57 -12.29 -1.93
N GLY A 188 5.64 -12.41 -0.61
CA GLY A 188 5.02 -11.46 0.31
C GLY A 188 5.52 -10.02 0.09
N MET A 189 6.83 -9.84 -0.04
CA MET A 189 7.43 -8.52 -0.28
C MET A 189 7.03 -7.95 -1.65
N ALA A 190 7.05 -8.75 -2.72
CA ALA A 190 6.68 -8.33 -4.07
C ALA A 190 5.20 -7.92 -4.16
N SER A 191 4.31 -8.59 -3.42
CA SER A 191 2.86 -8.30 -3.42
C SER A 191 2.51 -6.88 -2.97
N VAL A 192 3.40 -6.24 -2.23
CA VAL A 192 3.25 -4.88 -1.72
C VAL A 192 4.30 -3.91 -2.25
N PHE A 193 4.91 -4.23 -3.39
CA PHE A 193 5.75 -3.27 -4.09
C PHE A 193 5.02 -1.92 -4.23
N PRO A 194 5.66 -0.76 -3.98
CA PRO A 194 5.00 0.54 -3.85
C PRO A 194 4.46 1.12 -5.15
N ALA A 195 4.01 0.30 -6.10
CA ALA A 195 3.55 0.72 -7.42
C ALA A 195 2.45 1.80 -7.36
N ILE A 196 1.44 1.60 -6.49
CA ILE A 196 0.32 2.52 -6.33
C ILE A 196 0.78 3.82 -5.67
N PHE A 197 1.60 3.72 -4.62
CA PHE A 197 2.12 4.90 -3.93
C PHE A 197 3.06 5.71 -4.84
N LEU A 198 3.97 5.04 -5.53
CA LEU A 198 4.87 5.65 -6.49
C LEU A 198 4.11 6.42 -7.58
N THR A 199 3.19 5.73 -8.26
CA THR A 199 2.40 6.35 -9.33
C THR A 199 1.52 7.51 -8.82
N SER A 200 1.00 7.40 -7.60
CA SER A 200 0.22 8.47 -6.96
C SER A 200 1.08 9.68 -6.64
N MET A 201 2.25 9.48 -6.01
CA MET A 201 3.14 10.57 -5.63
C MET A 201 3.72 11.29 -6.86
N VAL A 202 4.12 10.55 -7.88
CA VAL A 202 4.59 11.13 -9.14
C VAL A 202 3.47 11.90 -9.85
N ALA A 203 2.26 11.34 -9.92
CA ALA A 203 1.12 12.02 -10.54
C ALA A 203 0.73 13.31 -9.79
N LEU A 204 0.70 13.29 -8.46
CA LEU A 204 0.43 14.46 -7.63
C LEU A 204 1.53 15.53 -7.82
N TRP A 205 2.79 15.11 -7.85
CA TRP A 205 3.91 16.03 -8.08
C TRP A 205 3.81 16.73 -9.43
N ILE A 206 3.53 15.97 -10.50
CA ILE A 206 3.41 16.52 -11.87
C ILE A 206 2.19 17.44 -11.98
N ALA A 207 1.05 17.05 -11.40
CA ALA A 207 -0.21 17.76 -11.57
C ALA A 207 -0.34 19.01 -10.68
N GLN A 208 0.30 19.03 -9.51
CA GLN A 208 0.00 20.00 -8.46
C GLN A 208 1.25 20.60 -7.80
N GLY A 209 2.43 20.17 -8.19
CA GLY A 209 3.69 20.63 -7.60
C GLY A 209 4.14 19.85 -6.38
N GLU A 210 5.27 20.28 -5.83
CA GLU A 210 6.06 19.58 -4.81
C GLU A 210 5.36 19.48 -3.44
N GLU A 211 4.56 20.48 -3.07
CA GLU A 211 3.97 20.57 -1.71
C GLU A 211 2.82 19.60 -1.48
N VAL A 212 2.05 19.28 -2.53
CA VAL A 212 0.83 18.48 -2.43
C VAL A 212 1.07 17.03 -2.05
N PRO A 213 2.07 16.32 -2.60
CA PRO A 213 2.43 14.98 -2.14
C PRO A 213 2.67 14.90 -0.62
N GLY A 214 3.33 15.92 -0.04
CA GLY A 214 3.63 15.97 1.38
C GLY A 214 2.39 15.93 2.30
N GLY A 215 1.28 16.52 1.85
CA GLY A 215 0.01 16.52 2.59
C GLY A 215 -0.74 15.18 2.53
N ALA A 216 -0.60 14.45 1.43
CA ALA A 216 -1.25 13.14 1.24
C ALA A 216 -0.57 12.00 2.02
N VAL A 217 0.69 12.18 2.44
CA VAL A 217 1.52 11.14 3.10
C VAL A 217 0.83 10.55 4.33
N GLY A 218 0.40 11.37 5.29
CA GLY A 218 -0.18 10.89 6.54
C GLY A 218 -1.41 9.99 6.36
N PRO A 219 -2.46 10.47 5.66
CA PRO A 219 -3.63 9.65 5.35
C PRO A 219 -3.30 8.36 4.59
N MET A 220 -2.38 8.40 3.63
CA MET A 220 -1.96 7.22 2.88
C MET A 220 -1.22 6.20 3.77
N MET A 221 -0.32 6.66 4.66
CA MET A 221 0.39 5.78 5.58
C MET A 221 -0.57 5.07 6.54
N LEU A 222 -1.49 5.81 7.15
CA LEU A 222 -2.43 5.25 8.11
C LEU A 222 -3.42 4.28 7.43
N GLY A 223 -3.98 4.68 6.28
CA GLY A 223 -4.90 3.86 5.52
C GLY A 223 -4.27 2.57 4.99
N ALA A 224 -3.00 2.62 4.61
CA ALA A 224 -2.24 1.48 4.11
C ALA A 224 -2.06 0.35 5.13
N MET A 225 -2.20 0.65 6.44
CA MET A 225 -2.12 -0.38 7.48
C MET A 225 -3.26 -1.40 7.42
N SER A 226 -4.34 -1.09 6.74
CA SER A 226 -5.41 -2.06 6.45
C SER A 226 -4.93 -3.25 5.62
N VAL A 227 -3.95 -3.04 4.73
CA VAL A 227 -3.30 -4.10 3.94
C VAL A 227 -2.48 -5.02 4.83
N SER A 228 -1.72 -4.46 5.79
CA SER A 228 -0.97 -5.23 6.78
C SER A 228 -1.90 -6.11 7.63
N PHE A 229 -2.98 -5.52 8.14
CA PHE A 229 -3.94 -6.25 8.94
C PHE A 229 -4.67 -7.33 8.13
N TYR A 230 -5.02 -7.02 6.87
CA TYR A 230 -5.57 -8.01 5.94
C TYR A 230 -4.64 -9.22 5.83
N ALA A 231 -3.36 -9.01 5.56
CA ALA A 231 -2.40 -10.09 5.36
C ALA A 231 -2.24 -10.96 6.63
N LEU A 232 -2.10 -10.34 7.80
CA LEU A 232 -2.00 -11.07 9.07
C LEU A 232 -3.25 -11.91 9.36
N LEU A 233 -4.43 -11.42 9.02
CA LEU A 233 -5.67 -12.16 9.21
C LEU A 233 -5.85 -13.23 8.13
N ALA A 234 -5.51 -12.94 6.87
CA ALA A 234 -5.58 -13.87 5.74
C ALA A 234 -4.73 -15.12 5.96
N ALA A 235 -3.56 -14.97 6.62
CA ALA A 235 -2.67 -16.08 6.97
C ALA A 235 -3.36 -17.22 7.72
N TYR A 236 -4.45 -16.92 8.40
CA TYR A 236 -5.22 -17.91 9.15
C TYR A 236 -6.60 -18.19 8.54
N THR A 237 -7.25 -17.17 8.02
CA THR A 237 -8.64 -17.32 7.54
C THR A 237 -8.74 -18.02 6.19
N LEU A 238 -7.75 -17.87 5.30
CA LEU A 238 -7.77 -18.55 4.01
C LEU A 238 -7.55 -20.06 4.17
N PRO A 239 -6.56 -20.53 4.95
CA PRO A 239 -6.42 -21.96 5.25
C PRO A 239 -7.66 -22.57 5.94
N GLU A 240 -8.25 -21.87 6.90
CA GLU A 240 -9.37 -22.39 7.70
C GLU A 240 -10.70 -22.40 6.94
N TYR A 241 -11.03 -21.31 6.21
CA TYR A 241 -12.35 -21.11 5.60
C TYR A 241 -12.34 -21.16 4.06
N GLY A 242 -11.17 -21.39 3.44
CA GLY A 242 -10.99 -21.37 2.00
C GLY A 242 -11.01 -19.95 1.40
N VAL A 243 -10.71 -19.88 0.09
CA VAL A 243 -10.48 -18.59 -0.60
C VAL A 243 -11.67 -17.64 -0.48
N VAL A 244 -12.89 -18.11 -0.72
CA VAL A 244 -14.06 -17.21 -0.83
C VAL A 244 -14.44 -16.67 0.54
N LEU A 245 -14.71 -17.54 1.49
CA LEU A 245 -15.18 -17.14 2.81
C LEU A 245 -14.04 -16.50 3.63
N GLY A 246 -12.84 -17.09 3.59
CA GLY A 246 -11.66 -16.53 4.25
C GLY A 246 -11.34 -15.12 3.76
N THR A 247 -11.36 -14.89 2.44
CA THR A 247 -11.19 -13.55 1.86
C THR A 247 -12.28 -12.57 2.32
N ALA A 248 -13.55 -12.98 2.33
CA ALA A 248 -14.65 -12.13 2.75
C ALA A 248 -14.51 -11.71 4.22
N ILE A 249 -14.25 -12.67 5.13
CA ILE A 249 -14.02 -12.42 6.56
C ILE A 249 -12.85 -11.45 6.74
N THR A 250 -11.74 -11.72 6.09
CA THR A 250 -10.51 -10.92 6.19
C THR A 250 -10.72 -9.50 5.68
N TRP A 251 -11.39 -9.36 4.56
CA TRP A 251 -11.64 -8.05 3.94
C TRP A 251 -12.56 -7.19 4.80
N VAL A 252 -13.69 -7.73 5.25
CA VAL A 252 -14.59 -7.02 6.16
C VAL A 252 -13.90 -6.71 7.48
N GLY A 253 -13.18 -7.68 8.07
CA GLY A 253 -12.43 -7.50 9.30
C GLY A 253 -11.40 -6.37 9.21
N SER A 254 -10.63 -6.29 8.12
CA SER A 254 -9.63 -5.25 7.93
C SER A 254 -10.24 -3.86 7.72
N ILE A 255 -11.38 -3.77 7.02
CA ILE A 255 -12.11 -2.51 6.88
C ILE A 255 -12.63 -2.04 8.25
N CYS A 256 -13.29 -2.90 9.00
CA CYS A 256 -13.86 -2.55 10.30
C CYS A 256 -12.78 -2.21 11.35
N ALA A 257 -11.69 -2.97 11.39
CA ALA A 257 -10.65 -2.79 12.40
C ALA A 257 -9.69 -1.63 12.10
N ILE A 258 -9.40 -1.33 10.83
CA ILE A 258 -8.38 -0.36 10.45
C ILE A 258 -8.95 0.77 9.60
N SER A 259 -9.62 0.48 8.47
CA SER A 259 -10.04 1.54 7.55
C SER A 259 -11.06 2.49 8.18
N VAL A 260 -12.07 1.95 8.86
CA VAL A 260 -13.10 2.76 9.52
C VAL A 260 -12.52 3.61 10.65
N PRO A 261 -11.76 3.07 11.64
CA PRO A 261 -11.09 3.88 12.65
C PRO A 261 -10.13 4.93 12.09
N ALA A 262 -9.36 4.61 11.04
CA ALA A 262 -8.47 5.55 10.39
C ALA A 262 -9.23 6.77 9.83
N VAL A 263 -10.38 6.55 9.17
CA VAL A 263 -11.22 7.63 8.65
C VAL A 263 -11.76 8.51 9.78
N PHE A 264 -12.25 7.89 10.87
CA PHE A 264 -12.73 8.64 12.04
C PHE A 264 -11.61 9.46 12.69
N TRP A 265 -10.42 8.89 12.84
CA TRP A 265 -9.26 9.59 13.35
C TRP A 265 -8.88 10.80 12.50
N LEU A 266 -8.77 10.64 11.19
CA LEU A 266 -8.42 11.72 10.28
C LEU A 266 -9.44 12.84 10.31
N ARG A 267 -10.74 12.55 10.40
CA ARG A 267 -11.79 13.53 10.55
C ARG A 267 -11.73 14.26 11.89
N TYR A 268 -11.56 13.51 12.98
CA TYR A 268 -11.42 14.09 14.31
C TYR A 268 -10.26 15.10 14.34
N ARG A 269 -9.12 14.73 13.73
CA ARG A 269 -7.95 15.61 13.64
C ARG A 269 -8.22 16.85 12.77
N ALA A 270 -8.94 16.71 11.68
CA ALA A 270 -9.33 17.83 10.83
C ALA A 270 -10.26 18.82 11.58
N ASN A 271 -11.28 18.31 12.27
CA ASN A 271 -12.24 19.16 13.01
C ASN A 271 -11.59 19.91 14.18
N ARG A 272 -10.73 19.28 14.96
CA ARG A 272 -10.02 19.92 16.07
C ARG A 272 -9.20 21.14 15.67
N ARG A 273 -8.76 21.23 14.42
CA ARG A 273 -8.01 22.38 13.90
C ARG A 273 -8.92 23.54 13.53
N PHE A 274 -10.10 23.27 13.00
CA PHE A 274 -11.12 24.32 12.78
C PHE A 274 -11.48 25.01 14.09
N GLU A 275 -11.63 24.25 15.18
CA GLU A 275 -11.94 24.80 16.52
C GLU A 275 -10.77 25.59 17.12
N ALA A 276 -9.51 25.26 16.78
CA ALA A 276 -8.32 25.94 17.29
C ALA A 276 -7.99 27.26 16.57
N GLY A 277 -8.89 27.78 15.72
CA GLY A 277 -8.75 29.10 15.10
C GLY A 277 -7.71 29.20 14.00
N ASN A 278 -7.28 28.07 13.43
CA ASN A 278 -6.42 28.05 12.25
C ASN A 278 -7.32 27.83 11.02
N PRO A 279 -7.74 28.92 10.31
CA PRO A 279 -8.61 28.76 9.15
C PRO A 279 -7.92 27.86 8.14
N ALA A 280 -8.70 26.96 7.53
CA ALA A 280 -8.23 26.26 6.33
C ALA A 280 -7.88 27.32 5.29
N PRO A 281 -6.67 27.30 4.71
CA PRO A 281 -6.32 28.16 3.61
C PRO A 281 -7.16 27.85 2.38
#